data_b728372f01aee101078b681b629d962f
#
_entry.id   b728372f01aee101078b681b629d962f
#
_cell.length_a   1.000
_cell.length_b   1.000
_cell.length_c   1.000
_cell.angle_alpha   90.00
_cell.angle_beta   90.00
_cell.angle_gamma   90.00
#
_symmetry.space_group_name_H-M   'P 1'
#
loop_
_entity.id
_entity.type
_entity.pdbx_description
1 polymer ?
#
loop_
_entity_poly.entity_id
_entity_poly.type
_entity_poly.pdbx_seq_one_letter_code
_entity_poly.pdbx_strand_id
1 'polypeptide(L)'
;MQDIRSDWYIIGASAIIMSDIKIGKTSDIDILTTKEGADEWRIALQEYMELNLVTKEGDLFRSKFSRFKLPLIDIEVMGGLQVNKNGKWKDVLVSDFHQMPVGDTIVKIPTLNELERILRLFGRDKDLKRLALIAKQQQQYS
;
A
#
# COMPACT_ATOMS: atom_id res chain seq x y z
N MET A 1 -8.17 15.83 -0.37
CA MET A 1 -8.69 14.48 -0.01
C MET A 1 -9.67 14.54 1.16
N GLN A 2 -10.50 15.57 1.14
CA GLN A 2 -11.47 15.82 2.22
C GLN A 2 -12.65 14.86 2.23
N ASP A 3 -12.84 14.11 1.11
CA ASP A 3 -14.02 13.26 0.93
C ASP A 3 -13.80 11.80 1.34
N ILE A 4 -12.61 11.47 1.83
CA ILE A 4 -12.30 10.11 2.26
C ILE A 4 -12.51 10.01 3.77
N ARG A 5 -13.51 9.24 4.17
CA ARG A 5 -13.87 9.06 5.58
C ARG A 5 -13.30 7.78 6.18
N SER A 6 -13.13 6.75 5.35
CA SER A 6 -12.58 5.47 5.79
C SER A 6 -11.08 5.59 6.06
N ASP A 7 -10.57 4.79 6.98
CA ASP A 7 -9.14 4.72 7.23
C ASP A 7 -8.41 4.21 5.98
N TRP A 8 -7.25 4.82 5.71
CA TRP A 8 -6.40 4.40 4.63
C TRP A 8 -4.93 4.58 4.99
N TYR A 9 -4.10 3.74 4.41
CA TYR A 9 -2.67 3.68 4.71
C TYR A 9 -1.87 3.59 3.42
N ILE A 10 -0.73 4.27 3.38
CA ILE A 10 0.24 4.06 2.31
C ILE A 10 1.04 2.83 2.66
N ILE A 11 1.10 1.86 1.75
CA ILE A 11 1.88 0.64 1.92
C ILE A 11 2.84 0.47 0.72
N GLY A 12 3.53 -0.66 0.65
CA GLY A 12 4.38 -1.00 -0.48
C GLY A 12 5.65 -0.15 -0.57
N ALA A 13 6.18 -0.01 -1.78
CA ALA A 13 7.44 0.68 -2.02
C ALA A 13 7.45 2.12 -1.51
N SER A 14 6.37 2.86 -1.73
CA SER A 14 6.27 4.26 -1.28
C SER A 14 6.39 4.37 0.24
N ALA A 15 5.72 3.49 0.98
CA ALA A 15 5.79 3.50 2.45
C ALA A 15 7.20 3.18 2.95
N ILE A 16 7.89 2.26 2.30
CA ILE A 16 9.28 1.91 2.64
C ILE A 16 10.21 3.11 2.41
N ILE A 17 10.06 3.78 1.28
CA ILE A 17 10.84 4.98 0.95
C ILE A 17 10.56 6.10 1.96
N MET A 18 9.30 6.31 2.30
CA MET A 18 8.91 7.32 3.29
C MET A 18 9.40 6.99 4.71
N SER A 19 9.80 5.76 4.95
CA SER A 19 10.42 5.30 6.20
C SER A 19 11.95 5.39 6.15
N ASP A 20 12.51 6.16 5.21
CA ASP A 20 13.94 6.40 5.03
C ASP A 20 14.75 5.17 4.63
N ILE A 21 14.11 4.20 3.99
CA ILE A 21 14.78 3.01 3.46
C ILE A 21 14.96 3.19 1.95
N LYS A 22 16.19 3.03 1.48
CA LYS A 22 16.50 3.15 0.05
C LYS A 22 16.28 1.83 -0.66
N ILE A 23 15.31 1.79 -1.56
CA ILE A 23 14.98 0.61 -2.37
C ILE A 23 14.90 0.93 -3.87
N GLY A 24 15.31 2.13 -4.26
CA GLY A 24 15.20 2.61 -5.63
C GLY A 24 14.03 3.59 -5.78
N LYS A 25 13.58 3.76 -7.02
CA LYS A 25 12.49 4.67 -7.34
C LYS A 25 11.18 3.92 -7.46
N THR A 26 10.08 4.60 -7.18
CA THR A 26 8.73 4.10 -7.47
C THR A 26 7.92 5.18 -8.17
N SER A 27 7.06 4.77 -9.09
CA SER A 27 6.12 5.65 -9.78
C SER A 27 4.69 5.48 -9.26
N ASP A 28 4.49 4.56 -8.31
CA ASP A 28 3.17 4.20 -7.80
C ASP A 28 3.08 4.44 -6.31
N ILE A 29 1.90 4.89 -5.88
CA ILE A 29 1.55 4.92 -4.46
C ILE A 29 0.48 3.86 -4.23
N ASP A 30 0.76 2.91 -3.33
CA ASP A 30 -0.18 1.86 -2.96
C ASP A 30 -0.96 2.27 -1.73
N ILE A 31 -2.28 2.27 -1.84
CA ILE A 31 -3.20 2.62 -0.76
C ILE A 31 -3.96 1.38 -0.32
N LEU A 32 -3.88 1.07 0.96
CA LEU A 32 -4.67 0.03 1.61
C LEU A 32 -5.84 0.68 2.35
N THR A 33 -7.05 0.23 2.08
CA THR A 33 -8.25 0.77 2.72
C THR A 33 -9.33 -0.32 2.82
N THR A 34 -10.50 0.06 3.34
CA THR A 34 -11.67 -0.82 3.37
C THR A 34 -12.35 -0.84 2.00
N LYS A 35 -13.30 -1.76 1.79
CA LYS A 35 -14.10 -1.78 0.56
C LYS A 35 -14.89 -0.48 0.41
N GLU A 36 -15.43 0.04 1.49
CA GLU A 36 -16.14 1.33 1.52
C GLU A 36 -15.17 2.46 1.16
N GLY A 37 -13.96 2.43 1.70
CA GLY A 37 -12.91 3.41 1.37
C GLY A 37 -12.56 3.38 -0.11
N ALA A 38 -12.50 2.21 -0.72
CA ALA A 38 -12.22 2.08 -2.15
C ALA A 38 -13.28 2.80 -3.00
N ASP A 39 -14.55 2.72 -2.60
CA ASP A 39 -15.63 3.47 -3.26
C ASP A 39 -15.46 4.98 -3.09
N GLU A 40 -15.06 5.43 -1.92
CA GLU A 40 -14.80 6.85 -1.66
C GLU A 40 -13.66 7.37 -2.55
N TRP A 41 -12.59 6.60 -2.71
CA TRP A 41 -11.49 6.95 -3.60
C TRP A 41 -11.94 7.03 -5.06
N ARG A 42 -12.80 6.11 -5.51
CA ARG A 42 -13.35 6.13 -6.88
C ARG A 42 -14.14 7.39 -7.16
N ILE A 43 -14.90 7.86 -6.18
CA ILE A 43 -15.67 9.12 -6.31
C ILE A 43 -14.70 10.31 -6.30
N ALA A 44 -13.76 10.34 -5.36
CA ALA A 44 -12.84 11.47 -5.20
C ALA A 44 -11.91 11.67 -6.41
N LEU A 45 -11.45 10.58 -7.02
CA LEU A 45 -10.51 10.63 -8.16
C LEU A 45 -11.12 10.09 -9.44
N GLN A 46 -12.42 10.21 -9.60
CA GLN A 46 -13.19 9.66 -10.72
C GLN A 46 -12.60 10.03 -12.08
N GLU A 47 -12.16 11.27 -12.26
CA GLU A 47 -11.64 11.77 -13.54
C GLU A 47 -10.31 11.12 -13.93
N TYR A 48 -9.57 10.55 -12.99
CA TYR A 48 -8.27 9.92 -13.23
C TYR A 48 -8.35 8.40 -13.27
N MET A 49 -9.52 7.83 -13.03
CA MET A 49 -9.69 6.38 -12.90
C MET A 49 -9.48 5.67 -14.23
N GLU A 50 -8.67 4.60 -14.21
CA GLU A 50 -8.45 3.75 -15.36
C GLU A 50 -9.68 2.84 -15.56
N LEU A 51 -10.43 3.06 -16.66
CA LEU A 51 -11.74 2.44 -16.87
C LEU A 51 -11.68 0.99 -17.36
N ASN A 52 -10.64 0.63 -18.09
CA ASN A 52 -10.53 -0.70 -18.71
C ASN A 52 -9.54 -1.60 -17.95
N LEU A 53 -9.43 -1.38 -16.66
CA LEU A 53 -8.53 -2.15 -15.82
C LEU A 53 -9.05 -3.58 -15.66
N VAL A 54 -8.36 -4.54 -16.27
CA VAL A 54 -8.60 -5.96 -16.01
C VAL A 54 -7.80 -6.32 -14.76
N THR A 55 -8.47 -6.35 -13.62
CA THR A 55 -7.86 -6.87 -12.41
C THR A 55 -7.71 -8.37 -12.56
N LYS A 56 -6.48 -8.83 -12.71
CA LYS A 56 -6.20 -10.24 -12.52
C LYS A 56 -6.29 -10.49 -11.02
N GLU A 57 -7.41 -11.04 -10.57
CA GLU A 57 -7.43 -11.68 -9.28
C GLU A 57 -6.48 -12.87 -9.39
N GLY A 58 -5.27 -12.67 -8.87
CA GLY A 58 -4.29 -13.74 -8.82
C GLY A 58 -4.62 -14.71 -7.69
N ASP A 59 -3.91 -15.83 -7.67
CA ASP A 59 -4.07 -16.84 -6.61
C ASP A 59 -3.58 -16.34 -5.25
N LEU A 60 -2.78 -15.28 -5.22
CA LEU A 60 -2.16 -14.76 -3.99
C LEU A 60 -2.95 -13.62 -3.35
N PHE A 61 -3.49 -12.70 -4.14
CA PHE A 61 -4.18 -11.51 -3.63
C PHE A 61 -5.56 -11.36 -4.23
N ARG A 62 -6.46 -10.76 -3.43
CA ARG A 62 -7.74 -10.25 -3.93
C ARG A 62 -8.11 -8.96 -3.18
N SER A 63 -8.75 -8.03 -3.89
CA SER A 63 -9.18 -6.75 -3.32
C SER A 63 -10.19 -6.08 -4.25
N LYS A 64 -10.85 -5.06 -3.73
CA LYS A 64 -11.57 -4.09 -4.57
C LYS A 64 -10.54 -3.08 -5.06
N PHE A 65 -10.04 -3.29 -6.27
CA PHE A 65 -8.89 -2.60 -6.83
C PHE A 65 -9.29 -1.47 -7.78
N SER A 66 -8.59 -0.34 -7.69
CA SER A 66 -8.69 0.75 -8.64
C SER A 66 -7.32 1.35 -8.88
N ARG A 67 -7.08 1.80 -10.11
CA ARG A 67 -5.87 2.55 -10.47
C ARG A 67 -6.26 3.92 -10.99
N PHE A 68 -5.56 4.93 -10.51
CA PHE A 68 -5.76 6.32 -10.92
C PHE A 68 -4.48 6.83 -11.55
N LYS A 69 -4.59 7.32 -12.79
CA LYS A 69 -3.47 7.85 -13.56
C LYS A 69 -3.41 9.35 -13.40
N LEU A 70 -2.53 9.83 -12.52
CA LEU A 70 -2.26 11.26 -12.34
C LEU A 70 -1.05 11.67 -13.19
N PRO A 71 -0.82 12.97 -13.44
CA PRO A 71 0.27 13.39 -14.33
C PRO A 71 1.66 12.92 -13.93
N LEU A 72 1.95 12.84 -12.63
CA LEU A 72 3.30 12.53 -12.14
C LEU A 72 3.41 11.17 -11.47
N ILE A 73 2.30 10.57 -11.08
CA ILE A 73 2.32 9.33 -10.30
C ILE A 73 1.00 8.60 -10.46
N ASP A 74 1.06 7.27 -10.40
CA ASP A 74 -0.13 6.43 -10.34
C ASP A 74 -0.48 6.15 -8.88
N ILE A 75 -1.78 6.10 -8.59
CA ILE A 75 -2.28 5.68 -7.27
C ILE A 75 -3.05 4.39 -7.47
N GLU A 76 -2.68 3.36 -6.73
CA GLU A 76 -3.37 2.07 -6.72
C GLU A 76 -4.06 1.89 -5.38
N VAL A 77 -5.38 1.69 -5.40
CA VAL A 77 -6.18 1.55 -4.18
C VAL A 77 -6.67 0.12 -4.07
N MET A 78 -6.39 -0.50 -2.95
CA MET A 78 -6.77 -1.87 -2.63
C MET A 78 -7.74 -1.86 -1.45
N GLY A 79 -9.03 -2.04 -1.75
CA GLY A 79 -10.06 -2.09 -0.73
C GLY A 79 -10.30 -3.50 -0.24
N GLY A 80 -10.20 -3.71 1.07
CA GLY A 80 -10.41 -5.01 1.67
C GLY A 80 -9.42 -6.07 1.19
N LEU A 81 -8.16 -5.69 1.05
CA LEU A 81 -7.11 -6.58 0.54
C LEU A 81 -6.98 -7.84 1.39
N GLN A 82 -6.95 -8.99 0.72
CA GLN A 82 -6.69 -10.28 1.35
C GLN A 82 -5.54 -10.98 0.64
N VAL A 83 -4.79 -11.76 1.39
CA VAL A 83 -3.69 -12.58 0.90
C VAL A 83 -3.99 -14.05 1.17
N ASN A 84 -3.70 -14.91 0.20
CA ASN A 84 -3.90 -16.35 0.33
C ASN A 84 -2.67 -16.97 0.97
N LYS A 85 -2.85 -17.59 2.12
CA LYS A 85 -1.81 -18.34 2.83
C LYS A 85 -2.28 -19.77 3.02
N ASN A 86 -1.67 -20.70 2.29
CA ASN A 86 -1.97 -22.14 2.38
C ASN A 86 -3.45 -22.44 2.16
N GLY A 87 -4.05 -21.79 1.17
CA GLY A 87 -5.46 -21.99 0.80
C GLY A 87 -6.45 -21.20 1.66
N LYS A 88 -5.98 -20.38 2.59
CA LYS A 88 -6.85 -19.54 3.43
C LYS A 88 -6.62 -18.07 3.11
N TRP A 89 -7.70 -17.34 2.89
CA TRP A 89 -7.68 -15.90 2.69
C TRP A 89 -7.60 -15.19 4.03
N LYS A 90 -6.58 -14.35 4.17
CA LYS A 90 -6.36 -13.54 5.38
C LYS A 90 -6.46 -12.07 5.04
N ASP A 91 -7.15 -11.32 5.89
CA ASP A 91 -7.22 -9.87 5.76
C ASP A 91 -5.84 -9.24 6.00
N VAL A 92 -5.49 -8.29 5.15
CA VAL A 92 -4.29 -7.48 5.34
C VAL A 92 -4.72 -6.21 6.07
N LEU A 93 -4.39 -6.15 7.36
CA LEU A 93 -4.76 -5.05 8.25
C LEU A 93 -3.50 -4.34 8.75
N VAL A 94 -3.63 -3.06 9.05
CA VAL A 94 -2.57 -2.27 9.68
C VAL A 94 -2.95 -2.00 11.12
N SER A 95 -2.16 -2.53 12.05
CA SER A 95 -2.41 -2.39 13.47
C SER A 95 -1.47 -1.39 14.16
N ASP A 96 -0.36 -1.04 13.53
CA ASP A 96 0.61 -0.11 14.07
C ASP A 96 1.08 0.85 12.98
N PHE A 97 0.89 2.13 13.20
CA PHE A 97 1.18 3.15 12.20
C PHE A 97 1.53 4.48 12.85
N HIS A 98 2.13 5.37 12.08
CA HIS A 98 2.34 6.76 12.46
C HIS A 98 1.76 7.68 11.41
N GLN A 99 1.55 8.94 11.79
CA GLN A 99 1.04 9.98 10.90
C GLN A 99 2.19 10.84 10.41
N MET A 100 2.10 11.27 9.15
CA MET A 100 3.13 12.09 8.52
C MET A 100 2.46 13.17 7.67
N PRO A 101 2.88 14.44 7.79
CA PRO A 101 2.36 15.48 6.91
C PRO A 101 2.99 15.36 5.52
N VAL A 102 2.14 15.46 4.50
CA VAL A 102 2.55 15.54 3.10
C VAL A 102 1.76 16.69 2.48
N GLY A 103 2.41 17.87 2.35
CA GLY A 103 1.70 19.07 1.96
C GLY A 103 0.65 19.44 3.00
N ASP A 104 -0.59 19.61 2.55
CA ASP A 104 -1.72 19.94 3.43
C ASP A 104 -2.46 18.70 3.95
N THR A 105 -1.95 17.52 3.63
CA THR A 105 -2.60 16.25 3.97
C THR A 105 -1.79 15.52 5.03
N ILE A 106 -2.48 14.87 5.97
CA ILE A 106 -1.87 13.95 6.92
C ILE A 106 -2.09 12.54 6.38
N VAL A 107 -0.99 11.80 6.16
CA VAL A 107 -1.05 10.42 5.70
C VAL A 107 -0.69 9.47 6.84
N LYS A 108 -1.24 8.26 6.79
CA LYS A 108 -0.92 7.20 7.74
C LYS A 108 -0.02 6.19 7.05
N ILE A 109 1.09 5.86 7.71
CA ILE A 109 2.08 4.93 7.21
C ILE A 109 2.32 3.89 8.29
N PRO A 110 2.26 2.58 7.97
CA PRO A 110 2.62 1.57 8.95
C PRO A 110 4.02 1.82 9.50
N THR A 111 4.24 1.50 10.77
CA THR A 111 5.60 1.53 11.33
C THR A 111 6.49 0.58 10.54
N LEU A 112 7.80 0.75 10.65
CA LEU A 112 8.73 -0.11 9.92
C LEU A 112 8.56 -1.59 10.31
N ASN A 113 8.34 -1.87 11.59
CA ASN A 113 8.04 -3.23 12.04
C ASN A 113 6.77 -3.78 11.40
N GLU A 114 5.74 -2.96 11.27
CA GLU A 114 4.49 -3.35 10.64
C GLU A 114 4.66 -3.58 9.13
N LEU A 115 5.42 -2.72 8.46
CA LEU A 115 5.76 -2.92 7.05
C LEU A 115 6.50 -4.25 6.84
N GLU A 116 7.44 -4.58 7.73
CA GLU A 116 8.14 -5.86 7.67
C GLU A 116 7.18 -7.03 7.85
N ARG A 117 6.24 -6.92 8.78
CA ARG A 117 5.22 -7.95 8.99
C ARG A 117 4.38 -8.17 7.72
N ILE A 118 3.95 -7.09 7.08
CA ILE A 118 3.15 -7.14 5.84
C ILE A 118 3.97 -7.77 4.71
N LEU A 119 5.25 -7.40 4.57
CA LEU A 119 6.13 -7.99 3.56
C LEU A 119 6.30 -9.50 3.77
N ARG A 120 6.46 -9.95 5.02
CA ARG A 120 6.55 -11.39 5.34
C ARG A 120 5.25 -12.10 5.02
N LEU A 121 4.13 -11.45 5.31
CA LEU A 121 2.81 -11.99 5.01
C LEU A 121 2.63 -12.19 3.51
N PHE A 122 3.08 -11.23 2.68
CA PHE A 122 3.03 -11.36 1.22
C PHE A 122 3.99 -12.43 0.69
N GLY A 123 5.21 -12.44 1.16
CA GLY A 123 6.18 -13.51 0.93
C GLY A 123 6.66 -13.70 -0.51
N ARG A 124 6.46 -12.72 -1.40
CA ARG A 124 6.97 -12.79 -2.78
C ARG A 124 8.48 -12.53 -2.79
N ASP A 125 9.16 -12.93 -3.87
CA ASP A 125 10.60 -12.69 -3.99
C ASP A 125 10.96 -11.22 -3.81
N LYS A 126 10.17 -10.31 -4.39
CA LYS A 126 10.40 -8.87 -4.22
C LYS A 126 10.20 -8.40 -2.78
N ASP A 127 9.28 -9.02 -2.04
CA ASP A 127 9.03 -8.70 -0.64
C ASP A 127 10.19 -9.16 0.24
N LEU A 128 10.73 -10.35 -0.03
CA LEU A 128 11.89 -10.88 0.69
C LEU A 128 13.15 -10.05 0.42
N LYS A 129 13.33 -9.56 -0.80
CA LYS A 129 14.43 -8.64 -1.14
C LYS A 129 14.30 -7.32 -0.39
N ARG A 130 13.09 -6.79 -0.28
CA ARG A 130 12.83 -5.55 0.47
C ARG A 130 13.09 -5.74 1.96
N LEU A 131 12.69 -6.89 2.52
CA LEU A 131 13.01 -7.23 3.92
C LEU A 131 14.51 -7.24 4.16
N ALA A 132 15.29 -7.83 3.24
CA ALA A 132 16.74 -7.87 3.34
C ALA A 132 17.35 -6.46 3.29
N LEU A 133 16.83 -5.59 2.43
CA LEU A 133 17.29 -4.20 2.35
C LEU A 133 16.98 -3.41 3.62
N ILE A 134 15.81 -3.62 4.21
CA ILE A 134 15.41 -2.99 5.46
C ILE A 134 16.36 -3.43 6.58
N ALA A 135 16.59 -4.72 6.71
CA ALA A 135 17.47 -5.28 7.73
C ALA A 135 18.90 -4.73 7.61
N LYS A 136 19.43 -4.68 6.39
CA LYS A 136 20.77 -4.17 6.12
C LYS A 136 20.90 -2.70 6.51
N GLN A 137 19.92 -1.88 6.16
CA GLN A 137 19.97 -0.44 6.43
C GLN A 137 19.75 -0.12 7.90
N GLN A 138 18.96 -0.90 8.62
CA GLN A 138 18.82 -0.76 10.06
C GLN A 138 20.12 -1.07 10.79
N GLN A 139 20.90 -2.04 10.33
CA GLN A 139 22.18 -2.38 10.93
C GLN A 139 23.21 -1.24 10.82
N GLN A 140 23.10 -0.38 9.81
CA GLN A 140 24.01 0.73 9.61
C GLN A 140 23.83 1.85 10.65
N TYR A 141 22.70 1.86 11.35
CA TYR A 141 22.36 2.90 12.34
C TYR A 141 22.39 2.40 13.79
N SER A 142 22.72 1.14 14.00
CA SER A 142 22.79 0.57 15.34
C SER A 142 24.20 0.58 15.92
#